data_09926e60336fc0bd8136ce81e1609e30
#
_entry.id   09926e60336fc0bd8136ce81e1609e30
#
_cell.length_a   1.000
_cell.length_b   1.000
_cell.length_c   1.000
_cell.angle_alpha   90.00
_cell.angle_beta   90.00
_cell.angle_gamma   90.00
#
_symmetry.space_group_name_H-M   'P 1'
#
loop_
_entity.id
_entity.type
_entity.pdbx_description
1 polymer ?
#
loop_
_entity_poly.entity_id
_entity_poly.type
_entity_poly.pdbx_seq_one_letter_code
_entity_poly.pdbx_strand_id
1 'polypeptide(L)'
;MRREVGRLSVVLALSISASLIAGCAAPVARDVRPASAAGGAVVGAAVIEAKPARDWRAGGMVAAANPWAVEAGLEVLRAGGSAVDAAVAVQAVLGLVEPQSSGIGGGAFLVHYDAATGDVVTFDGREVAPQGATPGMFLDDTGKPLTFPVAVRSGRAVGVPGVVSMLGMAHREFGRLPWSRPWQPAIRLAERGFPVSPRLNELIGSALARDALLPAGRAYLTVEGRADGRTPHPVGASLRNPEYARTLRSIATRGARAFYSGGIAEAIVAGAASEPMSGSLSLADLAAYRPARLEPICSGYRVYLVCGMRPPSSGGIAVLSVLGTLENFDMSSMGPATVAGWHHLFEAQRLAYADRDKYVADDRLVAVPLAGLTDKDYLRSRAALVSPSRAMAVVEAGKPPGAPSRGRDATAEVPGTSHFVVVDRMGNVVSMTTTVESLFGSQRFVAGFFLNNQLTDFSFRPVDDRGEAIANAVAPGKKPRSSMSPTLVFRDGAFELAVGSPGGNAIIAYVAKTLVGMLDWGLTPQQAVDLPNVIARGPVVVETARIDPAVVEALKGMGHVFRDGRGEGSGLHAVRVTADGRLQGAADPRREGRAVAVP
;
A
#
# COMPACT_ATOMS: atom_id res chain seq x y z
N MET A 1 -55.57 5.34 60.46
CA MET A 1 -55.81 4.01 61.03
C MET A 1 -54.56 3.21 60.65
N ARG A 2 -53.55 3.12 61.53
CA ARG A 2 -53.23 2.06 62.52
C ARG A 2 -53.29 0.65 61.87
N ARG A 3 -52.26 -0.23 61.77
CA ARG A 3 -51.24 -0.72 62.75
C ARG A 3 -50.16 -1.40 61.92
N GLU A 4 -48.87 -1.22 62.12
CA GLU A 4 -47.95 -1.86 63.13
C GLU A 4 -47.93 -3.39 63.14
N VAL A 5 -46.75 -3.88 63.04
CA VAL A 5 -45.82 -4.72 63.88
C VAL A 5 -45.69 -6.14 63.31
N GLY A 6 -44.55 -6.74 63.16
CA GLY A 6 -43.57 -7.12 64.09
C GLY A 6 -42.37 -7.92 63.47
N ARG A 7 -41.26 -7.70 64.09
CA ARG A 7 -39.99 -8.45 63.97
C ARG A 7 -40.09 -9.86 64.51
N LEU A 8 -39.36 -10.79 63.94
CA LEU A 8 -38.66 -11.75 64.79
C LEU A 8 -37.42 -12.33 64.11
N SER A 9 -36.28 -12.07 64.76
CA SER A 9 -34.98 -12.75 64.54
C SER A 9 -34.95 -14.08 65.24
N VAL A 10 -34.39 -15.13 64.63
CA VAL A 10 -33.85 -16.30 65.39
C VAL A 10 -32.51 -16.67 64.78
N VAL A 11 -31.47 -16.48 65.59
CA VAL A 11 -30.12 -17.01 65.41
C VAL A 11 -30.13 -18.41 65.98
N LEU A 12 -29.59 -19.42 65.31
CA LEU A 12 -29.07 -20.63 65.96
C LEU A 12 -27.82 -21.11 65.19
N ALA A 13 -26.72 -21.07 65.90
CA ALA A 13 -25.45 -21.71 65.55
C ALA A 13 -25.45 -23.16 66.16
N LEU A 14 -24.77 -24.09 65.50
CA LEU A 14 -23.92 -25.16 66.09
C LEU A 14 -23.47 -26.08 64.92
N SER A 15 -22.25 -26.11 64.68
CA SER A 15 -21.07 -26.94 65.04
C SER A 15 -20.90 -28.25 64.23
N ILE A 16 -19.82 -28.24 63.46
CA ILE A 16 -18.73 -29.22 63.31
C ILE A 16 -19.09 -30.71 63.05
N SER A 17 -18.69 -31.19 61.87
CA SER A 17 -17.91 -32.44 61.77
C SER A 17 -17.19 -32.51 60.40
N ALA A 18 -15.90 -32.72 60.51
CA ALA A 18 -15.00 -32.97 59.36
C ALA A 18 -15.14 -34.43 58.93
N SER A 19 -15.13 -34.66 57.63
CA SER A 19 -14.69 -35.89 57.01
C SER A 19 -14.04 -35.66 55.68
N LEU A 20 -12.76 -35.93 55.59
CA LEU A 20 -11.96 -36.01 54.39
C LEU A 20 -12.49 -37.10 53.45
N ILE A 21 -12.73 -36.74 52.18
CA ILE A 21 -12.50 -37.69 51.11
C ILE A 21 -11.89 -36.86 49.96
N ALA A 22 -10.68 -37.22 49.56
CA ALA A 22 -9.94 -36.68 48.43
C ALA A 22 -10.57 -37.14 47.12
N GLY A 23 -10.77 -36.19 46.21
CA GLY A 23 -11.18 -36.47 44.85
C GLY A 23 -10.74 -35.30 43.94
N CYS A 24 -9.62 -35.49 43.26
CA CYS A 24 -9.03 -34.54 42.31
C CYS A 24 -9.97 -34.21 41.15
N ALA A 25 -10.22 -32.93 40.94
CA ALA A 25 -10.42 -32.37 39.60
C ALA A 25 -10.11 -30.86 39.62
N ALA A 26 -8.89 -30.53 39.30
CA ALA A 26 -8.50 -29.15 38.98
C ALA A 26 -9.02 -28.76 37.60
N PRO A 27 -9.53 -27.53 37.39
CA PRO A 27 -9.77 -27.03 36.04
C PRO A 27 -8.43 -26.76 35.37
N VAL A 28 -8.19 -27.45 34.25
CA VAL A 28 -7.05 -27.22 33.37
C VAL A 28 -7.23 -25.85 32.70
N ALA A 29 -6.58 -24.83 33.23
CA ALA A 29 -6.26 -23.63 32.46
C ALA A 29 -5.32 -24.08 31.35
N ARG A 30 -5.82 -24.15 30.12
CA ARG A 30 -4.97 -24.31 28.94
C ARG A 30 -4.21 -23.01 28.72
N ASP A 31 -3.00 -22.98 29.25
CA ASP A 31 -1.95 -22.09 28.85
C ASP A 31 -1.65 -22.38 27.36
N VAL A 32 -2.23 -21.62 26.47
CA VAL A 32 -1.85 -21.66 25.05
C VAL A 32 -0.55 -20.86 24.94
N ARG A 33 0.55 -21.50 25.30
CA ARG A 33 1.86 -21.06 24.83
C ARG A 33 1.86 -21.19 23.31
N PRO A 34 2.25 -20.14 22.55
CA PRO A 34 2.50 -20.32 21.13
C PRO A 34 3.59 -21.39 20.99
N ALA A 35 3.32 -22.41 20.19
CA ALA A 35 4.27 -23.43 19.84
C ALA A 35 5.55 -22.74 19.34
N SER A 36 6.66 -23.00 20.04
CA SER A 36 7.98 -22.65 19.55
C SER A 36 8.16 -23.41 18.24
N ALA A 37 8.16 -22.69 17.13
CA ALA A 37 8.49 -23.23 15.83
C ALA A 37 9.92 -23.77 15.90
N ALA A 38 10.04 -25.08 15.74
CA ALA A 38 11.31 -25.73 15.47
C ALA A 38 11.96 -25.05 14.25
N GLY A 39 13.20 -24.66 14.41
CA GLY A 39 14.26 -24.34 13.47
C GLY A 39 13.91 -24.19 11.99
N GLY A 40 13.07 -23.20 11.61
CA GLY A 40 13.09 -22.60 10.29
C GLY A 40 14.06 -21.44 10.37
N ALA A 41 15.05 -21.39 9.48
CA ALA A 41 15.94 -20.26 9.37
C ALA A 41 15.08 -18.99 9.31
N VAL A 42 15.13 -18.20 10.37
CA VAL A 42 14.72 -16.81 10.36
C VAL A 42 15.49 -16.26 9.17
N VAL A 43 14.80 -15.74 8.15
CA VAL A 43 15.42 -14.84 7.19
C VAL A 43 15.89 -13.69 8.07
N GLY A 44 17.14 -13.80 8.53
CA GLY A 44 17.71 -12.90 9.50
C GLY A 44 17.54 -11.50 8.97
N ALA A 45 17.18 -10.57 9.83
CA ALA A 45 17.43 -9.17 9.58
C ALA A 45 18.80 -9.12 8.90
N ALA A 46 18.83 -8.80 7.60
CA ALA A 46 20.09 -8.57 6.93
C ALA A 46 20.64 -7.34 7.64
N VAL A 47 21.50 -7.59 8.62
CA VAL A 47 22.28 -6.52 9.25
C VAL A 47 23.14 -6.01 8.10
N ILE A 48 22.68 -4.94 7.49
CA ILE A 48 23.49 -4.18 6.54
C ILE A 48 24.61 -3.65 7.41
N GLU A 49 25.82 -4.18 7.25
CA GLU A 49 26.99 -3.57 7.91
C GLU A 49 27.01 -2.09 7.51
N ALA A 50 26.67 -1.23 8.46
CA ALA A 50 26.56 0.20 8.22
C ALA A 50 27.93 0.71 7.75
N LYS A 51 28.02 1.02 6.46
CA LYS A 51 29.11 1.85 5.97
C LYS A 51 28.79 3.29 6.34
N PRO A 52 29.79 4.12 6.73
CA PRO A 52 29.55 5.52 7.01
C PRO A 52 28.77 6.15 5.87
N ALA A 53 27.74 6.91 6.21
CA ALA A 53 26.90 7.61 5.24
C ALA A 53 27.81 8.28 4.21
N ARG A 54 27.55 8.00 2.92
CA ARG A 54 28.23 8.76 1.86
C ARG A 54 27.98 10.24 2.14
N ASP A 55 29.01 11.06 2.04
CA ASP A 55 28.88 12.50 2.18
C ASP A 55 27.95 13.01 1.05
N TRP A 56 26.68 13.17 1.37
CA TRP A 56 25.65 13.62 0.44
C TRP A 56 25.81 15.12 0.19
N ARG A 57 26.73 15.48 -0.69
CA ARG A 57 27.01 16.87 -1.05
C ARG A 57 25.81 17.61 -1.65
N ALA A 58 24.72 16.92 -1.93
CA ALA A 58 23.58 17.42 -2.71
C ALA A 58 22.31 17.69 -1.88
N GLY A 59 22.38 18.01 -0.63
CA GLY A 59 21.23 18.58 0.13
C GLY A 59 19.96 17.74 0.29
N GLY A 60 19.77 16.67 -0.43
CA GLY A 60 18.58 15.81 -0.46
C GLY A 60 17.77 15.88 -1.74
N MET A 61 16.69 15.09 -1.84
CA MET A 61 15.83 15.03 -3.02
C MET A 61 14.40 14.64 -2.65
N VAL A 62 13.42 15.20 -3.35
CA VAL A 62 12.01 14.78 -3.32
C VAL A 62 11.57 14.42 -4.73
N ALA A 63 11.03 13.20 -4.90
CA ALA A 63 10.36 12.75 -6.12
C ALA A 63 8.93 12.34 -5.77
N ALA A 64 7.92 13.03 -6.32
CA ALA A 64 6.52 12.80 -5.99
C ALA A 64 5.59 13.12 -7.15
N ALA A 65 4.37 12.61 -7.09
CA ALA A 65 3.38 12.60 -8.17
C ALA A 65 2.83 13.99 -8.57
N ASN A 66 3.07 15.03 -7.74
CA ASN A 66 2.55 16.37 -8.00
C ASN A 66 3.56 17.46 -7.60
N PRO A 67 3.75 18.52 -8.39
CA PRO A 67 4.73 19.59 -8.11
C PRO A 67 4.52 20.28 -6.76
N TRP A 68 3.27 20.48 -6.31
CA TRP A 68 2.97 21.08 -5.01
C TRP A 68 3.41 20.19 -3.84
N ALA A 69 3.29 18.88 -4.00
CA ALA A 69 3.75 17.93 -3.01
C ALA A 69 5.29 17.88 -2.95
N VAL A 70 5.96 17.98 -4.10
CA VAL A 70 7.43 18.10 -4.18
C VAL A 70 7.88 19.35 -3.44
N GLU A 71 7.30 20.52 -3.72
CA GLU A 71 7.70 21.77 -3.07
C GLU A 71 7.45 21.76 -1.55
N ALA A 72 6.36 21.14 -1.09
CA ALA A 72 6.10 20.97 0.33
C ALA A 72 7.18 20.11 1.03
N GLY A 73 7.61 19.02 0.41
CA GLY A 73 8.73 18.22 0.90
C GLY A 73 10.04 18.99 0.92
N LEU A 74 10.35 19.73 -0.14
CA LEU A 74 11.54 20.58 -0.24
C LEU A 74 11.55 21.70 0.81
N GLU A 75 10.40 22.34 1.08
CA GLU A 75 10.27 23.35 2.14
C GLU A 75 10.68 22.77 3.50
N VAL A 76 10.21 21.57 3.80
CA VAL A 76 10.51 20.88 5.06
C VAL A 76 11.99 20.49 5.14
N LEU A 77 12.57 19.95 4.06
CA LEU A 77 14.00 19.61 4.02
C LEU A 77 14.90 20.85 4.17
N ARG A 78 14.58 21.97 3.51
CA ARG A 78 15.28 23.26 3.66
C ARG A 78 15.20 23.80 5.09
N ALA A 79 14.12 23.52 5.79
CA ALA A 79 13.97 23.89 7.21
C ALA A 79 14.73 22.96 8.17
N GLY A 80 15.51 22.00 7.66
CA GLY A 80 16.29 21.05 8.46
C GLY A 80 15.52 19.82 8.92
N GLY A 81 14.34 19.56 8.33
CA GLY A 81 13.55 18.35 8.57
C GLY A 81 14.22 17.09 8.04
N SER A 82 13.84 15.95 8.61
CA SER A 82 14.22 14.62 8.16
C SER A 82 13.42 14.18 6.93
N ALA A 83 13.81 13.05 6.31
CA ALA A 83 13.04 12.42 5.24
C ALA A 83 11.61 12.08 5.69
N VAL A 84 11.41 11.69 6.95
CA VAL A 84 10.09 11.42 7.53
C VAL A 84 9.27 12.70 7.72
N ASP A 85 9.87 13.80 8.18
CA ASP A 85 9.18 15.10 8.26
C ASP A 85 8.67 15.53 6.87
N ALA A 86 9.54 15.42 5.86
CA ALA A 86 9.17 15.75 4.48
C ALA A 86 8.08 14.80 3.94
N ALA A 87 8.11 13.52 4.29
CA ALA A 87 7.07 12.56 3.91
C ALA A 87 5.70 12.93 4.47
N VAL A 88 5.61 13.46 5.70
CA VAL A 88 4.35 13.98 6.27
C VAL A 88 3.82 15.14 5.42
N ALA A 89 4.69 16.08 5.02
CA ALA A 89 4.28 17.23 4.20
C ALA A 89 3.82 16.81 2.79
N VAL A 90 4.58 15.93 2.13
CA VAL A 90 4.22 15.37 0.83
C VAL A 90 2.87 14.67 0.90
N GLN A 91 2.65 13.80 1.89
CA GLN A 91 1.39 13.08 2.08
C GLN A 91 0.21 14.03 2.30
N ALA A 92 0.38 15.04 3.15
CA ALA A 92 -0.70 15.99 3.45
C ALA A 92 -1.09 16.81 2.21
N VAL A 93 -0.12 17.21 1.37
CA VAL A 93 -0.39 17.94 0.13
C VAL A 93 -0.97 17.02 -0.94
N LEU A 94 -0.48 15.78 -1.10
CA LEU A 94 -1.05 14.82 -2.05
C LEU A 94 -2.55 14.59 -1.78
N GLY A 95 -2.95 14.46 -0.51
CA GLY A 95 -4.37 14.31 -0.15
C GLY A 95 -5.26 15.51 -0.53
N LEU A 96 -4.65 16.67 -0.80
CA LEU A 96 -5.33 17.88 -1.26
C LEU A 96 -5.35 18.00 -2.79
N VAL A 97 -4.17 17.82 -3.44
CA VAL A 97 -3.99 18.10 -4.87
C VAL A 97 -4.19 16.87 -5.77
N GLU A 98 -4.12 15.67 -5.18
CA GLU A 98 -4.43 14.38 -5.81
C GLU A 98 -5.48 13.57 -5.00
N PRO A 99 -6.62 14.18 -4.62
CA PRO A 99 -7.61 13.52 -3.76
C PRO A 99 -8.24 12.28 -4.41
N GLN A 100 -8.11 12.14 -5.74
CA GLN A 100 -8.55 10.97 -6.48
C GLN A 100 -7.64 9.74 -6.29
N SER A 101 -6.43 9.91 -5.75
CA SER A 101 -5.42 8.84 -5.69
C SER A 101 -5.07 8.45 -4.26
N SER A 102 -4.95 9.41 -3.35
CA SER A 102 -4.49 9.19 -1.98
C SER A 102 -4.99 10.28 -1.04
N GLY A 103 -4.86 10.07 0.27
CA GLY A 103 -5.28 11.05 1.27
C GLY A 103 -5.25 10.50 2.69
N ILE A 104 -5.56 11.39 3.64
CA ILE A 104 -5.58 11.04 5.07
C ILE A 104 -6.71 10.07 5.44
N GLY A 105 -7.72 9.92 4.58
CA GLY A 105 -8.82 8.96 4.73
C GLY A 105 -8.48 7.54 4.25
N GLY A 106 -7.23 7.27 3.92
CA GLY A 106 -6.74 5.98 3.41
C GLY A 106 -5.60 5.39 4.22
N GLY A 107 -4.79 4.57 3.56
CA GLY A 107 -3.64 3.90 4.13
C GLY A 107 -2.36 4.05 3.32
N ALA A 108 -1.27 3.55 3.89
CA ALA A 108 0.03 3.60 3.25
C ALA A 108 0.99 2.55 3.80
N PHE A 109 2.05 2.31 3.02
CA PHE A 109 3.26 1.64 3.48
C PHE A 109 4.46 2.55 3.27
N LEU A 110 5.34 2.57 4.27
CA LEU A 110 6.55 3.36 4.27
C LEU A 110 7.74 2.46 4.59
N VAL A 111 8.77 2.50 3.76
CA VAL A 111 10.07 1.90 4.02
C VAL A 111 11.05 3.02 4.28
N HIS A 112 11.72 2.96 5.42
CA HIS A 112 12.69 3.95 5.87
C HIS A 112 14.08 3.32 6.00
N TYR A 113 15.10 4.03 5.52
CA TYR A 113 16.50 3.74 5.77
C TYR A 113 17.10 4.84 6.65
N ASP A 114 17.65 4.44 7.77
CA ASP A 114 18.45 5.31 8.65
C ASP A 114 19.92 5.21 8.27
N ALA A 115 20.46 6.26 7.69
CA ALA A 115 21.84 6.29 7.22
C ALA A 115 22.87 6.27 8.37
N ALA A 116 22.47 6.65 9.59
CA ALA A 116 23.36 6.68 10.74
C ALA A 116 23.61 5.26 11.30
N THR A 117 22.58 4.41 11.30
CA THR A 117 22.66 3.04 11.82
C THR A 117 22.79 1.98 10.73
N GLY A 118 22.40 2.31 9.50
CA GLY A 118 22.27 1.36 8.40
C GLY A 118 20.95 0.56 8.45
N ASP A 119 20.06 0.83 9.40
CA ASP A 119 18.83 0.06 9.59
C ASP A 119 17.79 0.37 8.51
N VAL A 120 17.09 -0.66 8.08
CA VAL A 120 15.89 -0.54 7.27
C VAL A 120 14.69 -0.97 8.10
N VAL A 121 13.72 -0.09 8.22
CA VAL A 121 12.47 -0.36 8.94
C VAL A 121 11.26 -0.07 8.07
N THR A 122 10.16 -0.75 8.34
CA THR A 122 8.92 -0.53 7.61
C THR A 122 7.80 -0.10 8.56
N PHE A 123 6.91 0.76 8.04
CA PHE A 123 5.72 1.19 8.76
C PHE A 123 4.48 0.81 7.95
N ASP A 124 3.60 0.07 8.62
CA ASP A 124 2.34 -0.41 8.07
C ASP A 124 1.18 0.43 8.59
N GLY A 125 0.68 1.30 7.72
CA GLY A 125 -0.53 2.09 7.91
C GLY A 125 -1.69 1.58 7.05
N ARG A 126 -1.72 0.27 6.72
CA ARG A 126 -2.82 -0.35 5.97
C ARG A 126 -4.12 -0.29 6.76
N GLU A 127 -5.20 -0.11 6.06
CA GLU A 127 -6.54 -0.12 6.61
C GLU A 127 -6.89 -1.47 7.23
N VAL A 128 -7.75 -1.43 8.24
CA VAL A 128 -8.23 -2.62 8.94
C VAL A 128 -9.73 -2.75 8.73
N ALA A 129 -10.20 -3.97 8.48
CA ALA A 129 -11.63 -4.27 8.48
C ALA A 129 -12.23 -4.02 9.87
N PRO A 130 -13.37 -3.32 9.98
CA PRO A 130 -14.04 -3.10 11.27
C PRO A 130 -14.45 -4.44 11.91
N GLN A 131 -14.68 -4.42 13.22
CA GLN A 131 -15.10 -5.63 13.96
C GLN A 131 -16.45 -6.19 13.48
N GLY A 132 -17.28 -5.34 12.88
CA GLY A 132 -18.55 -5.75 12.27
C GLY A 132 -18.43 -6.33 10.85
N ALA A 133 -17.22 -6.47 10.29
CA ALA A 133 -17.03 -7.06 8.96
C ALA A 133 -17.29 -8.55 8.97
N THR A 134 -17.90 -9.07 7.89
CA THR A 134 -18.23 -10.49 7.75
C THR A 134 -17.66 -11.07 6.44
N PRO A 135 -17.38 -12.37 6.36
CA PRO A 135 -16.86 -12.99 5.14
C PRO A 135 -17.74 -12.79 3.90
N GLY A 136 -19.06 -12.63 4.08
CA GLY A 136 -20.04 -12.43 3.02
C GLY A 136 -20.42 -10.97 2.74
N MET A 137 -19.73 -9.98 3.34
CA MET A 137 -20.16 -8.57 3.25
C MET A 137 -20.20 -8.00 1.82
N PHE A 138 -19.51 -8.62 0.87
CA PHE A 138 -19.53 -8.27 -0.55
C PHE A 138 -20.37 -9.23 -1.42
N LEU A 139 -21.20 -10.05 -0.80
CA LEU A 139 -22.20 -10.86 -1.48
C LEU A 139 -23.56 -10.16 -1.48
N ASP A 140 -24.35 -10.39 -2.52
CA ASP A 140 -25.75 -10.01 -2.57
C ASP A 140 -26.64 -11.03 -1.81
N ASP A 141 -27.95 -10.78 -1.74
CA ASP A 141 -28.89 -11.64 -1.05
C ASP A 141 -29.03 -13.04 -1.68
N THR A 142 -28.50 -13.25 -2.89
CA THR A 142 -28.45 -14.56 -3.57
C THR A 142 -27.13 -15.29 -3.36
N GLY A 143 -26.18 -14.69 -2.58
CA GLY A 143 -24.83 -15.21 -2.34
C GLY A 143 -23.85 -15.00 -3.49
N LYS A 144 -24.17 -14.17 -4.47
CA LYS A 144 -23.27 -13.80 -5.55
C LYS A 144 -22.45 -12.57 -5.19
N PRO A 145 -21.18 -12.48 -5.67
CA PRO A 145 -20.37 -11.28 -5.48
C PRO A 145 -21.05 -10.03 -6.08
N LEU A 146 -21.04 -8.93 -5.31
CA LEU A 146 -21.40 -7.62 -5.83
C LEU A 146 -20.50 -7.25 -7.01
N THR A 147 -21.03 -6.47 -7.95
CA THR A 147 -20.16 -5.87 -8.97
C THR A 147 -19.20 -4.86 -8.32
N PHE A 148 -18.00 -4.75 -8.87
CA PHE A 148 -16.98 -3.88 -8.28
C PHE A 148 -17.45 -2.42 -8.09
N PRO A 149 -18.12 -1.74 -9.05
CA PRO A 149 -18.62 -0.39 -8.85
C PRO A 149 -19.65 -0.26 -7.71
N VAL A 150 -20.48 -1.28 -7.50
CA VAL A 150 -21.44 -1.31 -6.38
C VAL A 150 -20.70 -1.46 -5.05
N ALA A 151 -19.74 -2.38 -4.98
CA ALA A 151 -18.95 -2.60 -3.79
C ALA A 151 -18.15 -1.35 -3.38
N VAL A 152 -17.48 -0.67 -4.33
CA VAL A 152 -16.72 0.57 -4.10
C VAL A 152 -17.57 1.66 -3.46
N ARG A 153 -18.79 1.87 -3.95
CA ARG A 153 -19.71 2.92 -3.45
C ARG A 153 -20.37 2.55 -2.12
N SER A 154 -20.26 1.30 -1.68
CA SER A 154 -20.87 0.88 -0.42
C SER A 154 -20.07 1.40 0.78
N GLY A 155 -20.76 1.71 1.88
CA GLY A 155 -20.11 1.99 3.16
C GLY A 155 -19.34 0.79 3.70
N ARG A 156 -19.71 -0.43 3.27
CA ARG A 156 -19.01 -1.68 3.61
C ARG A 156 -17.56 -1.71 3.12
N ALA A 157 -17.23 -0.93 2.06
CA ALA A 157 -15.89 -0.86 1.49
C ALA A 157 -14.90 -0.05 2.35
N VAL A 158 -15.39 0.77 3.28
CA VAL A 158 -14.55 1.68 4.08
C VAL A 158 -13.84 0.91 5.19
N GLY A 159 -12.51 0.82 5.08
CA GLY A 159 -11.65 0.34 6.16
C GLY A 159 -11.24 1.45 7.11
N VAL A 160 -10.81 1.08 8.34
CA VAL A 160 -10.25 2.03 9.31
C VAL A 160 -9.02 2.70 8.70
N PRO A 161 -9.00 4.02 8.47
CA PRO A 161 -7.87 4.69 7.85
C PRO A 161 -6.61 4.61 8.73
N GLY A 162 -5.44 4.38 8.12
CA GLY A 162 -4.23 4.11 8.87
C GLY A 162 -3.09 5.11 8.70
N VAL A 163 -3.08 5.90 7.62
CA VAL A 163 -1.93 6.72 7.24
C VAL A 163 -1.54 7.75 8.29
N VAL A 164 -2.50 8.42 8.94
CA VAL A 164 -2.21 9.47 9.95
C VAL A 164 -1.53 8.88 11.18
N SER A 165 -2.00 7.72 11.65
CA SER A 165 -1.41 7.04 12.80
C SER A 165 -0.01 6.50 12.49
N MET A 166 0.17 5.96 11.28
CA MET A 166 1.48 5.50 10.79
C MET A 166 2.50 6.64 10.71
N LEU A 167 2.13 7.75 10.10
CA LEU A 167 3.00 8.94 10.04
C LEU A 167 3.35 9.46 11.42
N GLY A 168 2.38 9.45 12.36
CA GLY A 168 2.63 9.81 13.76
C GLY A 168 3.60 8.85 14.46
N MET A 169 3.59 7.56 14.11
CA MET A 169 4.56 6.58 14.62
C MET A 169 5.96 6.84 14.03
N ALA A 170 6.08 6.93 12.71
CA ALA A 170 7.35 7.18 12.03
C ALA A 170 7.98 8.53 12.46
N HIS A 171 7.16 9.58 12.60
CA HIS A 171 7.64 10.87 13.03
C HIS A 171 8.16 10.89 14.48
N ARG A 172 7.56 10.14 15.41
CA ARG A 172 8.08 10.03 16.78
C ARG A 172 9.46 9.38 16.83
N GLU A 173 9.78 8.50 15.89
CA GLU A 173 11.05 7.77 15.85
C GLU A 173 12.12 8.54 15.05
N PHE A 174 11.75 9.11 13.91
CA PHE A 174 12.68 9.68 12.93
C PHE A 174 12.42 11.15 12.57
N GLY A 175 11.40 11.78 13.14
CA GLY A 175 11.13 13.20 12.92
C GLY A 175 12.16 14.09 13.65
N ARG A 176 12.50 15.20 13.05
CA ARG A 176 13.44 16.22 13.60
C ARG A 176 12.76 17.55 13.91
N LEU A 177 11.71 17.86 13.16
CA LEU A 177 10.91 19.06 13.39
C LEU A 177 9.75 18.77 14.35
N PRO A 178 9.23 19.79 15.04
CA PRO A 178 7.98 19.63 15.78
C PRO A 178 6.86 19.12 14.87
N TRP A 179 6.05 18.16 15.35
CA TRP A 179 4.97 17.52 14.59
C TRP A 179 4.06 18.48 13.82
N SER A 180 3.83 19.67 14.35
CA SER A 180 2.99 20.68 13.70
C SER A 180 3.59 21.30 12.44
N ARG A 181 4.91 21.26 12.27
CA ARG A 181 5.61 21.94 11.16
C ARG A 181 5.37 21.31 9.79
N PRO A 182 5.48 19.99 9.61
CA PRO A 182 5.27 19.34 8.30
C PRO A 182 3.85 19.54 7.73
N TRP A 183 2.84 19.80 8.56
CA TRP A 183 1.45 20.01 8.12
C TRP A 183 1.19 21.41 7.54
N GLN A 184 2.06 22.38 7.82
CA GLN A 184 1.82 23.79 7.47
C GLN A 184 1.73 24.05 5.96
N PRO A 185 2.55 23.43 5.07
CA PRO A 185 2.40 23.63 3.63
C PRO A 185 1.00 23.27 3.12
N ALA A 186 0.48 22.12 3.55
CA ALA A 186 -0.85 21.66 3.15
C ALA A 186 -1.97 22.55 3.73
N ILE A 187 -1.86 23.00 4.97
CA ILE A 187 -2.82 23.91 5.60
C ILE A 187 -2.91 25.22 4.81
N ARG A 188 -1.76 25.85 4.52
CA ARG A 188 -1.72 27.09 3.72
C ARG A 188 -2.30 26.93 2.33
N LEU A 189 -1.95 25.80 1.67
CA LEU A 189 -2.44 25.52 0.32
C LEU A 189 -3.96 25.28 0.29
N ALA A 190 -4.49 24.56 1.28
CA ALA A 190 -5.93 24.31 1.41
C ALA A 190 -6.73 25.60 1.65
N GLU A 191 -6.17 26.57 2.37
CA GLU A 191 -6.81 27.86 2.63
C GLU A 191 -6.74 28.83 1.47
N ARG A 192 -5.56 28.98 0.89
CA ARG A 192 -5.33 29.92 -0.21
C ARG A 192 -5.90 29.41 -1.53
N GLY A 193 -5.99 28.09 -1.69
CA GLY A 193 -6.34 27.40 -2.91
C GLY A 193 -5.10 27.01 -3.72
N PHE A 194 -5.29 26.02 -4.57
CA PHE A 194 -4.31 25.52 -5.54
C PHE A 194 -4.96 25.47 -6.92
N PRO A 195 -4.18 25.63 -8.00
CA PRO A 195 -4.71 25.51 -9.35
C PRO A 195 -5.09 24.06 -9.65
N VAL A 196 -6.29 23.84 -10.16
CA VAL A 196 -6.72 22.54 -10.66
C VAL A 196 -5.81 22.11 -11.78
N SER A 197 -5.20 20.94 -11.68
CA SER A 197 -4.31 20.42 -12.72
C SER A 197 -5.09 19.83 -13.89
N PRO A 198 -4.48 19.67 -15.09
CA PRO A 198 -5.08 18.97 -16.21
C PRO A 198 -5.58 17.58 -15.84
N ARG A 199 -4.75 16.82 -15.11
CA ARG A 199 -5.07 15.47 -14.66
C ARG A 199 -6.25 15.44 -13.68
N LEU A 200 -6.28 16.32 -12.68
CA LEU A 200 -7.39 16.38 -11.73
C LEU A 200 -8.70 16.72 -12.44
N ASN A 201 -8.70 17.70 -13.36
CA ASN A 201 -9.85 18.05 -14.18
C ASN A 201 -10.38 16.87 -15.01
N GLU A 202 -9.49 16.16 -15.73
CA GLU A 202 -9.84 14.99 -16.54
C GLU A 202 -10.48 13.88 -15.68
N LEU A 203 -9.88 13.59 -14.51
CA LEU A 203 -10.36 12.52 -13.64
C LEU A 203 -11.68 12.87 -12.94
N ILE A 204 -11.91 14.15 -12.62
CA ILE A 204 -13.23 14.62 -12.17
C ILE A 204 -14.26 14.42 -13.30
N GLY A 205 -13.95 14.87 -14.52
CA GLY A 205 -14.82 14.68 -15.69
C GLY A 205 -15.17 13.21 -15.94
N SER A 206 -14.16 12.34 -15.86
CA SER A 206 -14.34 10.89 -15.98
C SER A 206 -15.21 10.30 -14.87
N ALA A 207 -15.07 10.77 -13.63
CA ALA A 207 -15.90 10.33 -12.51
C ALA A 207 -17.36 10.80 -12.67
N LEU A 208 -17.57 12.03 -13.10
CA LEU A 208 -18.90 12.59 -13.37
C LEU A 208 -19.60 11.83 -14.50
N ALA A 209 -18.90 11.52 -15.59
CA ALA A 209 -19.45 10.78 -16.73
C ALA A 209 -19.93 9.36 -16.35
N ARG A 210 -19.32 8.76 -15.33
CA ARG A 210 -19.70 7.43 -14.80
C ARG A 210 -20.63 7.50 -13.61
N ASP A 211 -21.11 8.68 -13.24
CA ASP A 211 -21.87 8.93 -12.01
C ASP A 211 -21.17 8.36 -10.76
N ALA A 212 -19.87 8.50 -10.71
CA ALA A 212 -19.02 7.89 -9.69
C ALA A 212 -18.68 8.86 -8.52
N LEU A 213 -19.45 9.93 -8.30
CA LEU A 213 -19.27 10.85 -7.17
C LEU A 213 -20.55 10.95 -6.35
N LEU A 214 -20.43 10.73 -5.05
CA LEU A 214 -21.52 10.99 -4.10
C LEU A 214 -21.72 12.50 -3.87
N PRO A 215 -22.88 12.94 -3.34
CA PRO A 215 -23.28 14.34 -3.31
C PRO A 215 -22.24 15.33 -2.75
N ALA A 216 -21.60 15.01 -1.62
CA ALA A 216 -20.63 15.92 -0.99
C ALA A 216 -19.34 16.07 -1.81
N GLY A 217 -18.80 14.95 -2.35
CA GLY A 217 -17.64 14.97 -3.23
C GLY A 217 -17.93 15.68 -4.55
N ARG A 218 -19.11 15.49 -5.10
CA ARG A 218 -19.59 16.17 -6.30
C ARG A 218 -19.67 17.69 -6.06
N ALA A 219 -20.25 18.13 -4.95
CA ALA A 219 -20.31 19.54 -4.59
C ALA A 219 -18.91 20.19 -4.48
N TYR A 220 -17.94 19.47 -3.91
CA TYR A 220 -16.58 19.97 -3.78
C TYR A 220 -15.84 20.08 -5.12
N LEU A 221 -16.06 19.12 -6.03
CA LEU A 221 -15.27 18.96 -7.28
C LEU A 221 -15.88 19.68 -8.49
N THR A 222 -17.08 20.29 -8.36
CA THR A 222 -17.76 20.98 -9.48
C THR A 222 -17.92 22.46 -9.22
N VAL A 223 -17.95 23.25 -10.31
CA VAL A 223 -18.07 24.72 -10.24
C VAL A 223 -19.39 25.19 -9.64
N GLU A 224 -20.43 24.38 -9.76
CA GLU A 224 -21.76 24.68 -9.20
C GLU A 224 -21.77 24.59 -7.67
N GLY A 225 -20.80 23.88 -7.06
CA GLY A 225 -20.71 23.71 -5.61
C GLY A 225 -21.93 23.01 -4.98
N ARG A 226 -22.63 22.16 -5.75
CA ARG A 226 -23.89 21.50 -5.36
C ARG A 226 -23.83 19.99 -5.56
N ALA A 227 -24.71 19.29 -4.86
CA ALA A 227 -24.82 17.84 -4.91
C ALA A 227 -25.14 17.26 -6.32
N ASP A 228 -25.74 18.06 -7.18
CA ASP A 228 -26.10 17.72 -8.58
C ASP A 228 -25.17 18.36 -9.61
N GLY A 229 -24.06 18.97 -9.19
CA GLY A 229 -23.08 19.62 -10.07
C GLY A 229 -22.54 18.68 -11.15
N ARG A 230 -22.30 19.22 -12.36
CA ARG A 230 -21.93 18.44 -13.54
C ARG A 230 -20.66 18.92 -14.22
N THR A 231 -20.20 20.12 -13.90
CA THR A 231 -19.08 20.76 -14.56
C THR A 231 -17.84 20.70 -13.65
N PRO A 232 -16.77 19.98 -14.03
CA PRO A 232 -15.53 19.96 -13.24
C PRO A 232 -14.95 21.36 -13.15
N HIS A 233 -14.26 21.68 -12.06
CA HIS A 233 -13.49 22.93 -12.00
C HIS A 233 -12.51 22.99 -13.17
N PRO A 234 -12.45 24.09 -13.93
CA PRO A 234 -11.55 24.19 -15.09
C PRO A 234 -10.08 24.16 -14.67
N VAL A 235 -9.24 23.71 -15.60
CA VAL A 235 -7.78 23.72 -15.41
C VAL A 235 -7.30 25.13 -15.06
N GLY A 236 -6.46 25.24 -14.04
CA GLY A 236 -5.93 26.51 -13.54
C GLY A 236 -6.87 27.27 -12.58
N ALA A 237 -8.13 26.87 -12.43
CA ALA A 237 -9.01 27.47 -11.43
C ALA A 237 -8.52 27.17 -10.00
N SER A 238 -8.62 28.17 -9.12
CA SER A 238 -8.21 28.01 -7.71
C SER A 238 -9.25 27.20 -6.94
N LEU A 239 -8.88 26.00 -6.53
CA LEU A 239 -9.70 25.15 -5.67
C LEU A 239 -9.25 25.26 -4.22
N ARG A 240 -10.18 25.66 -3.32
CA ARG A 240 -9.94 25.78 -1.88
C ARG A 240 -10.59 24.64 -1.12
N ASN A 241 -9.98 24.28 0.02
CA ASN A 241 -10.55 23.27 0.91
C ASN A 241 -10.37 23.70 2.38
N PRO A 242 -11.14 24.69 2.86
CA PRO A 242 -11.02 25.19 4.23
C PRO A 242 -11.38 24.13 5.28
N GLU A 243 -12.20 23.15 4.92
CA GLU A 243 -12.54 22.03 5.80
C GLU A 243 -11.33 21.11 6.02
N TYR A 244 -10.62 20.78 4.96
CA TYR A 244 -9.36 20.03 5.05
C TYR A 244 -8.33 20.78 5.90
N ALA A 245 -8.20 22.09 5.72
CA ALA A 245 -7.31 22.91 6.53
C ALA A 245 -7.65 22.84 8.03
N ARG A 246 -8.93 22.85 8.41
CA ARG A 246 -9.38 22.67 9.81
C ARG A 246 -8.99 21.30 10.35
N THR A 247 -9.23 20.25 9.55
CA THR A 247 -8.84 18.87 9.89
C THR A 247 -7.33 18.76 10.12
N LEU A 248 -6.52 19.26 9.19
CA LEU A 248 -5.06 19.24 9.31
C LEU A 248 -4.55 20.05 10.51
N ARG A 249 -5.14 21.21 10.83
CA ARG A 249 -4.80 21.97 12.05
C ARG A 249 -5.08 21.16 13.31
N SER A 250 -6.21 20.48 13.35
CA SER A 250 -6.54 19.62 14.49
C SER A 250 -5.50 18.52 14.68
N ILE A 251 -5.06 17.87 13.59
CA ILE A 251 -4.01 16.85 13.62
C ILE A 251 -2.67 17.47 14.02
N ALA A 252 -2.30 18.62 13.45
CA ALA A 252 -1.04 19.29 13.70
C ALA A 252 -0.89 19.76 15.17
N THR A 253 -1.98 20.23 15.79
CA THR A 253 -1.94 20.79 17.14
C THR A 253 -2.18 19.75 18.24
N ARG A 254 -3.03 18.75 18.00
CA ARG A 254 -3.42 17.75 18.99
C ARG A 254 -2.79 16.37 18.76
N GLY A 255 -1.92 16.25 17.74
CA GLY A 255 -1.28 14.98 17.37
C GLY A 255 -2.18 14.07 16.54
N ALA A 256 -1.60 12.96 16.06
CA ALA A 256 -2.29 11.98 15.20
C ALA A 256 -3.59 11.43 15.81
N ARG A 257 -3.68 11.36 17.14
CA ARG A 257 -4.88 10.89 17.86
C ARG A 257 -6.14 11.72 17.58
N ALA A 258 -5.98 13.01 17.22
CA ALA A 258 -7.10 13.88 16.88
C ALA A 258 -7.91 13.40 15.66
N PHE A 259 -7.31 12.58 14.80
CA PHE A 259 -7.98 11.96 13.65
C PHE A 259 -8.90 10.80 14.08
N TYR A 260 -8.57 10.11 15.16
CA TYR A 260 -9.24 8.88 15.61
C TYR A 260 -10.22 9.12 16.77
N SER A 261 -10.52 10.38 17.10
CA SER A 261 -11.44 10.75 18.20
C SER A 261 -12.14 12.08 17.93
N GLY A 262 -13.30 12.29 18.56
CA GLY A 262 -14.10 13.50 18.43
C GLY A 262 -14.64 13.70 17.01
N GLY A 263 -14.89 14.96 16.62
CA GLY A 263 -15.66 15.31 15.42
C GLY A 263 -15.10 14.76 14.10
N ILE A 264 -13.77 14.53 13.95
CA ILE A 264 -13.21 13.91 12.75
C ILE A 264 -13.63 12.43 12.70
N ALA A 265 -13.45 11.71 13.81
CA ALA A 265 -13.84 10.30 13.90
C ALA A 265 -15.35 10.10 13.71
N GLU A 266 -16.15 10.97 14.30
CA GLU A 266 -17.61 10.97 14.13
C GLU A 266 -18.02 11.18 12.67
N ALA A 267 -17.37 12.12 11.97
CA ALA A 267 -17.61 12.35 10.54
C ALA A 267 -17.21 11.14 9.67
N ILE A 268 -16.11 10.47 10.00
CA ILE A 268 -15.68 9.23 9.31
C ILE A 268 -16.72 8.14 9.49
N VAL A 269 -17.17 7.87 10.72
CA VAL A 269 -18.17 6.85 11.02
C VAL A 269 -19.50 7.16 10.35
N ALA A 270 -19.98 8.41 10.45
CA ALA A 270 -21.21 8.85 9.79
C ALA A 270 -21.11 8.70 8.26
N GLY A 271 -19.96 9.05 7.67
CA GLY A 271 -19.69 8.84 6.25
C GLY A 271 -19.76 7.38 5.85
N ALA A 272 -19.12 6.48 6.60
CA ALA A 272 -19.15 5.04 6.33
C ALA A 272 -20.55 4.44 6.53
N ALA A 273 -21.36 4.97 7.45
CA ALA A 273 -22.74 4.53 7.69
C ALA A 273 -23.75 5.10 6.69
N SER A 274 -23.37 6.09 5.87
CA SER A 274 -24.29 6.72 4.91
C SER A 274 -24.62 5.82 3.72
N GLU A 275 -25.76 6.08 3.07
CA GLU A 275 -26.14 5.40 1.82
C GLU A 275 -25.15 5.70 0.68
N PRO A 276 -25.02 4.80 -0.30
CA PRO A 276 -25.67 3.48 -0.40
C PRO A 276 -24.97 2.41 0.43
N MET A 277 -25.72 1.42 0.92
CA MET A 277 -25.22 0.23 1.62
C MET A 277 -24.31 0.56 2.81
N SER A 278 -24.93 0.89 3.94
CA SER A 278 -24.26 1.22 5.20
C SER A 278 -23.15 0.27 5.60
N GLY A 279 -22.00 0.82 6.01
CA GLY A 279 -20.86 0.08 6.54
C GLY A 279 -20.98 -0.14 8.06
N SER A 280 -20.12 -1.01 8.58
CA SER A 280 -20.08 -1.39 10.00
C SER A 280 -18.98 -0.68 10.81
N LEU A 281 -18.31 0.31 10.21
CA LEU A 281 -17.23 1.06 10.87
C LEU A 281 -17.77 1.83 12.09
N SER A 282 -17.09 1.69 13.24
CA SER A 282 -17.47 2.29 14.50
C SER A 282 -16.39 3.20 15.10
N LEU A 283 -16.76 4.04 16.06
CA LEU A 283 -15.79 4.84 16.84
C LEU A 283 -14.81 3.93 17.63
N ALA A 284 -15.27 2.76 18.05
CA ALA A 284 -14.41 1.79 18.73
C ALA A 284 -13.32 1.25 17.79
N ASP A 285 -13.65 0.97 16.53
CA ASP A 285 -12.67 0.52 15.53
C ASP A 285 -11.60 1.59 15.29
N LEU A 286 -12.00 2.86 15.15
CA LEU A 286 -11.08 3.98 15.02
C LEU A 286 -10.17 4.13 16.25
N ALA A 287 -10.73 4.11 17.45
CA ALA A 287 -9.98 4.22 18.71
C ALA A 287 -9.00 3.05 18.92
N ALA A 288 -9.36 1.86 18.44
CA ALA A 288 -8.55 0.66 18.54
C ALA A 288 -7.44 0.56 17.49
N TYR A 289 -7.48 1.36 16.41
CA TYR A 289 -6.50 1.26 15.33
C TYR A 289 -5.06 1.50 15.83
N ARG A 290 -4.15 0.61 15.43
CA ARG A 290 -2.71 0.73 15.69
C ARG A 290 -1.94 0.43 14.41
N PRO A 291 -1.05 1.33 13.98
CA PRO A 291 -0.09 1.04 12.91
C PRO A 291 0.96 0.07 13.43
N ALA A 292 1.70 -0.57 12.55
CA ALA A 292 2.78 -1.46 12.94
C ALA A 292 4.14 -0.95 12.41
N ARG A 293 5.18 -1.10 13.24
CA ARG A 293 6.58 -1.04 12.83
C ARG A 293 7.06 -2.47 12.66
N LEU A 294 7.59 -2.79 11.49
CA LEU A 294 7.93 -4.16 11.11
C LEU A 294 9.33 -4.17 10.48
N GLU A 295 9.97 -5.35 10.53
CA GLU A 295 11.17 -5.61 9.74
C GLU A 295 10.80 -5.70 8.26
N PRO A 296 11.66 -5.18 7.33
CA PRO A 296 11.46 -5.36 5.90
C PRO A 296 11.57 -6.83 5.49
N ILE A 297 11.03 -7.16 4.31
CA ILE A 297 11.45 -8.38 3.62
C ILE A 297 12.56 -8.03 2.64
N CYS A 298 13.70 -8.71 2.76
CA CYS A 298 14.87 -8.47 1.90
C CYS A 298 15.35 -9.78 1.26
N SER A 299 15.88 -9.69 0.03
CA SER A 299 16.57 -10.80 -0.64
C SER A 299 17.68 -10.27 -1.55
N GLY A 300 18.73 -11.05 -1.69
CA GLY A 300 19.79 -10.76 -2.66
C GLY A 300 19.26 -10.86 -4.10
N TYR A 301 19.74 -9.98 -4.97
CA TYR A 301 19.58 -10.04 -6.42
C TYR A 301 20.86 -9.58 -7.09
N ARG A 302 21.58 -10.49 -7.77
CA ARG A 302 22.91 -10.20 -8.29
C ARG A 302 23.87 -9.73 -7.16
N VAL A 303 24.38 -8.50 -7.29
CA VAL A 303 25.23 -7.83 -6.29
C VAL A 303 24.45 -6.91 -5.35
N TYR A 304 23.15 -6.91 -5.45
CA TYR A 304 22.27 -6.00 -4.73
C TYR A 304 21.50 -6.73 -3.62
N LEU A 305 21.17 -6.01 -2.55
CA LEU A 305 20.16 -6.39 -1.59
C LEU A 305 18.91 -5.56 -1.85
N VAL A 306 17.80 -6.21 -2.13
CA VAL A 306 16.50 -5.57 -2.41
C VAL A 306 15.59 -5.76 -1.22
N CYS A 307 15.08 -4.66 -0.64
CA CYS A 307 14.24 -4.63 0.54
C CYS A 307 12.90 -3.97 0.24
N GLY A 308 11.81 -4.56 0.71
CA GLY A 308 10.46 -4.05 0.50
C GLY A 308 9.55 -4.35 1.69
N MET A 309 8.26 -4.06 1.50
CA MET A 309 7.23 -4.27 2.51
C MET A 309 6.83 -5.74 2.60
N ARG A 310 6.71 -6.25 3.82
CA ARG A 310 6.14 -7.58 4.08
C ARG A 310 4.59 -7.56 4.10
N PRO A 311 3.90 -8.70 4.20
CA PRO A 311 2.44 -8.75 4.34
C PRO A 311 1.90 -7.81 5.44
N PRO A 312 0.71 -7.21 5.22
CA PRO A 312 -0.29 -7.54 4.20
C PRO A 312 0.05 -7.04 2.79
N SER A 313 1.19 -6.36 2.57
CA SER A 313 1.65 -6.10 1.21
C SER A 313 2.18 -7.38 0.58
N SER A 314 1.70 -7.67 -0.63
CA SER A 314 2.28 -8.69 -1.49
C SER A 314 3.39 -8.13 -2.38
N GLY A 315 3.55 -6.79 -2.39
CA GLY A 315 4.44 -6.10 -3.31
C GLY A 315 5.90 -6.51 -3.12
N GLY A 316 6.40 -6.45 -1.88
CA GLY A 316 7.79 -6.83 -1.61
C GLY A 316 8.08 -8.29 -2.00
N ILE A 317 7.24 -9.23 -1.56
CA ILE A 317 7.40 -10.66 -1.88
C ILE A 317 7.36 -10.91 -3.38
N ALA A 318 6.34 -10.37 -4.07
CA ALA A 318 6.17 -10.66 -5.48
C ALA A 318 7.28 -10.03 -6.35
N VAL A 319 7.76 -8.83 -6.01
CA VAL A 319 8.93 -8.23 -6.67
C VAL A 319 10.17 -9.09 -6.45
N LEU A 320 10.43 -9.54 -5.21
CA LEU A 320 11.55 -10.43 -4.91
C LEU A 320 11.43 -11.78 -5.63
N SER A 321 10.19 -12.32 -5.77
CA SER A 321 9.94 -13.55 -6.53
C SER A 321 10.21 -13.37 -8.03
N VAL A 322 9.81 -12.23 -8.63
CA VAL A 322 10.14 -11.91 -10.03
C VAL A 322 11.66 -11.83 -10.20
N LEU A 323 12.34 -11.05 -9.37
CA LEU A 323 13.80 -10.88 -9.45
C LEU A 323 14.53 -12.20 -9.22
N GLY A 324 14.15 -12.96 -8.19
CA GLY A 324 14.80 -14.25 -7.89
C GLY A 324 14.56 -15.32 -8.98
N THR A 325 13.43 -15.26 -9.70
CA THR A 325 13.20 -16.06 -10.91
C THR A 325 14.15 -15.62 -12.03
N LEU A 326 14.25 -14.30 -12.28
CA LEU A 326 15.09 -13.71 -13.32
C LEU A 326 16.59 -13.87 -13.05
N GLU A 327 16.99 -14.06 -11.80
CA GLU A 327 18.40 -14.30 -11.42
C GLU A 327 19.01 -15.53 -12.10
N ASN A 328 18.19 -16.47 -12.57
CA ASN A 328 18.60 -17.68 -13.26
C ASN A 328 18.84 -17.46 -14.78
N PHE A 329 18.69 -16.24 -15.28
CA PHE A 329 18.91 -15.88 -16.68
C PHE A 329 19.90 -14.71 -16.79
N ASP A 330 20.63 -14.65 -17.91
CA ASP A 330 21.49 -13.51 -18.20
C ASP A 330 20.69 -12.33 -18.77
N MET A 331 19.95 -11.66 -17.87
CA MET A 331 19.14 -10.51 -18.25
C MET A 331 19.97 -9.34 -18.78
N SER A 332 21.24 -9.24 -18.38
CA SER A 332 22.13 -8.15 -18.78
C SER A 332 22.46 -8.20 -20.28
N SER A 333 22.56 -9.39 -20.87
CA SER A 333 22.79 -9.57 -22.31
C SER A 333 21.53 -9.39 -23.16
N MET A 334 20.33 -9.46 -22.54
CA MET A 334 19.06 -9.42 -23.28
C MET A 334 18.62 -8.00 -23.60
N GLY A 335 18.60 -7.09 -22.65
CA GLY A 335 18.23 -5.69 -22.84
C GLY A 335 16.76 -5.42 -23.18
N PRO A 336 16.32 -4.15 -23.12
CA PRO A 336 14.91 -3.78 -23.32
C PRO A 336 14.45 -3.75 -24.78
N ALA A 337 15.36 -3.86 -25.74
CA ALA A 337 15.05 -3.89 -27.16
C ALA A 337 14.86 -5.31 -27.71
N THR A 338 15.00 -6.35 -26.86
CA THR A 338 14.98 -7.74 -27.32
C THR A 338 13.70 -8.47 -26.93
N VAL A 339 13.30 -9.42 -27.77
CA VAL A 339 12.19 -10.36 -27.48
C VAL A 339 12.48 -11.16 -26.22
N ALA A 340 13.71 -11.63 -26.05
CA ALA A 340 14.11 -12.46 -24.91
C ALA A 340 13.97 -11.71 -23.58
N GLY A 341 14.38 -10.44 -23.49
CA GLY A 341 14.27 -9.64 -22.28
C GLY A 341 12.82 -9.49 -21.80
N TRP A 342 11.91 -9.18 -22.70
CA TRP A 342 10.48 -9.06 -22.38
C TRP A 342 9.85 -10.42 -22.09
N HIS A 343 10.16 -11.46 -22.86
CA HIS A 343 9.64 -12.80 -22.63
C HIS A 343 9.94 -13.31 -21.22
N HIS A 344 11.21 -13.26 -20.80
CA HIS A 344 11.61 -13.72 -19.47
C HIS A 344 10.96 -12.88 -18.36
N LEU A 345 10.87 -11.56 -18.54
CA LEU A 345 10.19 -10.68 -17.60
C LEU A 345 8.69 -11.03 -17.47
N PHE A 346 7.99 -11.31 -18.59
CA PHE A 346 6.59 -11.70 -18.56
C PHE A 346 6.38 -13.04 -17.85
N GLU A 347 7.18 -14.04 -18.16
CA GLU A 347 7.07 -15.36 -17.56
C GLU A 347 7.36 -15.32 -16.05
N ALA A 348 8.37 -14.57 -15.62
CA ALA A 348 8.67 -14.37 -14.20
C ALA A 348 7.53 -13.66 -13.47
N GLN A 349 6.92 -12.62 -14.07
CA GLN A 349 5.73 -11.97 -13.51
C GLN A 349 4.57 -12.96 -13.37
N ARG A 350 4.26 -13.75 -14.39
CA ARG A 350 3.15 -14.71 -14.37
C ARG A 350 3.31 -15.73 -13.25
N LEU A 351 4.51 -16.24 -13.03
CA LEU A 351 4.83 -17.18 -11.96
C LEU A 351 4.64 -16.52 -10.57
N ALA A 352 5.18 -15.32 -10.39
CA ALA A 352 5.07 -14.59 -9.13
C ALA A 352 3.61 -14.22 -8.78
N TYR A 353 2.82 -13.78 -9.78
CA TYR A 353 1.40 -13.50 -9.57
C TYR A 353 0.59 -14.74 -9.23
N ALA A 354 0.88 -15.90 -9.83
CA ALA A 354 0.19 -17.14 -9.51
C ALA A 354 0.38 -17.53 -8.04
N ASP A 355 1.61 -17.44 -7.54
CA ASP A 355 1.94 -17.72 -6.14
C ASP A 355 1.34 -16.67 -5.19
N ARG A 356 1.45 -15.40 -5.54
CA ARG A 356 0.86 -14.28 -4.79
C ARG A 356 -0.63 -14.46 -4.57
N ASP A 357 -1.37 -14.75 -5.64
CA ASP A 357 -2.83 -14.84 -5.60
C ASP A 357 -3.33 -16.00 -4.74
N LYS A 358 -2.49 -17.00 -4.54
CA LYS A 358 -2.83 -18.17 -3.71
C LYS A 358 -2.45 -18.01 -2.25
N TYR A 359 -1.27 -17.45 -1.97
CA TYR A 359 -0.66 -17.59 -0.66
C TYR A 359 -0.56 -16.29 0.16
N VAL A 360 -0.57 -15.11 -0.49
CA VAL A 360 -0.27 -13.87 0.23
C VAL A 360 -1.54 -13.17 0.73
N ALA A 361 -1.56 -12.89 2.03
CA ALA A 361 -2.60 -12.17 2.75
C ALA A 361 -2.02 -11.56 4.03
N ASP A 362 -2.86 -11.06 4.94
CA ASP A 362 -2.45 -10.55 6.25
C ASP A 362 -1.85 -11.68 7.11
N ASP A 363 -0.52 -11.68 7.28
CA ASP A 363 0.24 -12.72 7.98
C ASP A 363 0.02 -12.76 9.50
N ARG A 364 -0.68 -11.77 10.05
CA ARG A 364 -1.12 -11.78 11.45
C ARG A 364 -2.25 -12.79 11.69
N LEU A 365 -3.06 -13.08 10.67
CA LEU A 365 -4.26 -13.91 10.75
C LEU A 365 -4.22 -15.13 9.82
N VAL A 366 -3.29 -15.15 8.87
CA VAL A 366 -3.18 -16.20 7.85
C VAL A 366 -1.72 -16.65 7.74
N ALA A 367 -1.48 -17.95 7.80
CA ALA A 367 -0.14 -18.48 7.53
C ALA A 367 0.27 -18.19 6.08
N VAL A 368 1.29 -17.36 5.90
CA VAL A 368 1.91 -17.01 4.63
C VAL A 368 3.32 -17.62 4.58
N PRO A 369 3.68 -18.42 3.58
CA PRO A 369 4.98 -19.08 3.50
C PRO A 369 6.08 -18.11 3.02
N LEU A 370 6.36 -17.05 3.80
CA LEU A 370 7.26 -15.96 3.43
C LEU A 370 8.64 -16.45 2.98
N ALA A 371 9.29 -17.26 3.82
CA ALA A 371 10.61 -17.80 3.53
C ALA A 371 10.58 -18.68 2.26
N GLY A 372 9.54 -19.51 2.12
CA GLY A 372 9.41 -20.39 0.95
C GLY A 372 9.17 -19.64 -0.37
N LEU A 373 8.42 -18.51 -0.34
CA LEU A 373 8.16 -17.70 -1.53
C LEU A 373 9.40 -16.93 -2.03
N THR A 374 10.39 -16.73 -1.18
CA THR A 374 11.67 -16.07 -1.51
C THR A 374 12.86 -17.02 -1.49
N ASP A 375 12.61 -18.31 -1.26
CA ASP A 375 13.64 -19.34 -1.27
C ASP A 375 14.28 -19.49 -2.67
N LYS A 376 15.60 -19.45 -2.73
CA LYS A 376 16.33 -19.44 -4.01
C LYS A 376 16.21 -20.75 -4.79
N ASP A 377 16.12 -21.89 -4.10
CA ASP A 377 15.96 -23.18 -4.77
C ASP A 377 14.53 -23.34 -5.30
N TYR A 378 13.55 -22.86 -4.54
CA TYR A 378 12.18 -22.78 -5.03
C TYR A 378 12.09 -21.88 -6.28
N LEU A 379 12.63 -20.66 -6.23
CA LEU A 379 12.61 -19.73 -7.37
C LEU A 379 13.38 -20.27 -8.59
N ARG A 380 14.46 -21.00 -8.37
CA ARG A 380 15.16 -21.74 -9.45
C ARG A 380 14.28 -22.82 -10.08
N SER A 381 13.52 -23.55 -9.27
CA SER A 381 12.56 -24.53 -9.78
C SER A 381 11.44 -23.89 -10.61
N ARG A 382 11.02 -22.67 -10.23
CA ARG A 382 10.05 -21.87 -11.01
C ARG A 382 10.66 -21.38 -12.32
N ALA A 383 11.91 -20.90 -12.29
CA ALA A 383 12.65 -20.47 -13.49
C ALA A 383 12.80 -21.60 -14.51
N ALA A 384 13.01 -22.84 -14.06
CA ALA A 384 13.11 -24.01 -14.93
C ALA A 384 11.84 -24.31 -15.75
N LEU A 385 10.70 -23.70 -15.41
CA LEU A 385 9.45 -23.81 -16.21
C LEU A 385 9.45 -22.87 -17.42
N VAL A 386 10.32 -21.87 -17.45
CA VAL A 386 10.37 -20.87 -18.52
C VAL A 386 11.09 -21.46 -19.73
N SER A 387 10.38 -21.64 -20.83
CA SER A 387 10.98 -22.03 -22.11
C SER A 387 11.56 -20.79 -22.80
N PRO A 388 12.77 -20.84 -23.36
CA PRO A 388 13.35 -19.66 -24.03
C PRO A 388 12.64 -19.26 -25.34
N SER A 389 11.76 -20.10 -25.87
CA SER A 389 11.14 -19.91 -27.19
C SER A 389 9.61 -19.97 -27.20
N ARG A 390 8.97 -20.23 -26.05
CA ARG A 390 7.50 -20.38 -26.00
C ARG A 390 6.95 -19.94 -24.65
N ALA A 391 5.87 -19.14 -24.68
CA ALA A 391 5.13 -18.74 -23.49
C ALA A 391 4.46 -19.96 -22.84
N MET A 392 4.41 -20.02 -21.50
CA MET A 392 3.65 -21.03 -20.78
C MET A 392 2.15 -20.88 -21.11
N ALA A 393 1.50 -21.95 -21.56
CA ALA A 393 0.06 -21.91 -21.88
C ALA A 393 -0.79 -21.63 -20.64
N VAL A 394 -0.49 -22.31 -19.54
CA VAL A 394 -1.13 -22.14 -18.22
C VAL A 394 -0.05 -21.92 -17.17
N VAL A 395 -0.29 -21.00 -16.27
CA VAL A 395 0.59 -20.75 -15.13
C VAL A 395 -0.18 -20.98 -13.83
N GLU A 396 0.25 -21.97 -13.08
CA GLU A 396 -0.30 -22.30 -11.78
C GLU A 396 0.65 -21.87 -10.66
N ALA A 397 0.06 -21.67 -9.47
CA ALA A 397 0.85 -21.47 -8.27
C ALA A 397 1.70 -22.71 -7.97
N GLY A 398 2.95 -22.49 -7.61
CA GLY A 398 3.82 -23.56 -7.17
C GLY A 398 3.48 -24.02 -5.74
N LYS A 399 4.39 -24.81 -5.17
CA LYS A 399 4.31 -25.24 -3.77
C LYS A 399 5.59 -24.80 -3.04
N PRO A 400 5.67 -23.52 -2.64
CA PRO A 400 6.84 -23.06 -1.90
C PRO A 400 6.96 -23.80 -0.56
N PRO A 401 8.15 -24.02 -0.02
CA PRO A 401 8.34 -24.64 1.28
C PRO A 401 7.45 -24.02 2.36
N GLY A 402 6.76 -24.85 3.12
CA GLY A 402 5.82 -24.41 4.16
C GLY A 402 4.46 -23.91 3.66
N ALA A 403 4.14 -24.06 2.38
CA ALA A 403 2.86 -23.62 1.82
C ALA A 403 1.67 -24.44 2.34
N PRO A 404 0.64 -23.80 2.92
CA PRO A 404 -0.62 -24.45 3.26
C PRO A 404 -1.48 -24.70 2.01
N SER A 405 -2.48 -25.58 2.09
CA SER A 405 -3.52 -25.66 1.06
C SER A 405 -4.41 -24.43 1.12
N ARG A 406 -4.65 -23.79 -0.05
CA ARG A 406 -5.44 -22.56 -0.18
C ARG A 406 -6.12 -22.50 -1.55
N GLY A 407 -7.31 -21.88 -1.55
CA GLY A 407 -7.97 -21.45 -2.77
C GLY A 407 -7.28 -20.24 -3.40
N ARG A 408 -7.45 -20.07 -4.70
CA ARG A 408 -6.91 -18.92 -5.44
C ARG A 408 -7.84 -17.72 -5.34
N ASP A 409 -7.28 -16.56 -5.02
CA ASP A 409 -7.99 -15.29 -5.08
C ASP A 409 -7.98 -14.74 -6.52
N ALA A 410 -9.18 -14.48 -7.05
CA ALA A 410 -9.39 -13.90 -8.39
C ALA A 410 -9.83 -12.42 -8.34
N THR A 411 -9.76 -11.77 -7.19
CA THR A 411 -10.22 -10.38 -7.01
C THR A 411 -9.44 -9.43 -7.90
N ALA A 412 -10.17 -8.54 -8.58
CA ALA A 412 -9.59 -7.46 -9.37
C ALA A 412 -9.21 -6.31 -8.44
N GLU A 413 -8.03 -5.74 -8.64
CA GLU A 413 -7.55 -4.53 -7.97
C GLU A 413 -7.45 -3.39 -9.01
N VAL A 414 -7.98 -2.22 -8.69
CA VAL A 414 -8.09 -1.08 -9.62
C VAL A 414 -7.06 0.00 -9.25
N PRO A 415 -6.47 0.74 -10.22
CA PRO A 415 -5.49 1.79 -9.92
C PRO A 415 -6.11 3.02 -9.22
N GLY A 416 -5.55 3.45 -8.11
CA GLY A 416 -5.88 4.67 -7.39
C GLY A 416 -4.92 4.88 -6.22
N THR A 417 -3.69 5.27 -6.49
CA THR A 417 -2.58 5.29 -5.53
C THR A 417 -1.61 6.41 -5.92
N SER A 418 -0.81 6.89 -4.99
CA SER A 418 0.35 7.75 -5.23
C SER A 418 1.60 7.13 -4.61
N HIS A 419 2.76 7.44 -5.18
CA HIS A 419 4.06 7.05 -4.66
C HIS A 419 4.99 8.25 -4.60
N PHE A 420 5.90 8.26 -3.63
CA PHE A 420 6.96 9.26 -3.54
C PHE A 420 8.21 8.71 -2.84
N VAL A 421 9.34 9.34 -3.15
CA VAL A 421 10.63 9.08 -2.52
C VAL A 421 11.17 10.39 -1.96
N VAL A 422 11.70 10.34 -0.74
CA VAL A 422 12.43 11.44 -0.12
C VAL A 422 13.79 10.95 0.33
N VAL A 423 14.83 11.71 0.01
CA VAL A 423 16.17 11.56 0.57
C VAL A 423 16.51 12.86 1.27
N ASP A 424 16.93 12.81 2.54
CA ASP A 424 17.38 14.00 3.27
C ASP A 424 18.90 14.20 3.18
N ARG A 425 19.37 15.31 3.67
CA ARG A 425 20.81 15.68 3.66
C ARG A 425 21.69 14.78 4.52
N MET A 426 21.10 13.97 5.42
CA MET A 426 21.83 13.01 6.24
C MET A 426 21.94 11.65 5.55
N GLY A 427 21.31 11.47 4.38
CA GLY A 427 21.25 10.23 3.64
C GLY A 427 20.14 9.30 4.06
N ASN A 428 19.26 9.73 4.98
CA ASN A 428 18.05 8.96 5.31
C ASN A 428 17.09 8.95 4.13
N VAL A 429 16.43 7.82 3.93
CA VAL A 429 15.55 7.62 2.78
C VAL A 429 14.16 7.18 3.23
N VAL A 430 13.14 7.78 2.65
CA VAL A 430 11.75 7.31 2.71
C VAL A 430 11.29 6.93 1.31
N SER A 431 10.81 5.70 1.14
CA SER A 431 10.02 5.24 -0.01
C SER A 431 8.62 4.97 0.51
N MET A 432 7.60 5.71 0.04
CA MET A 432 6.24 5.60 0.57
C MET A 432 5.21 5.50 -0.55
N THR A 433 4.33 4.50 -0.44
CA THR A 433 3.17 4.33 -1.31
C THR A 433 1.90 4.49 -0.49
N THR A 434 0.99 5.34 -0.94
CA THR A 434 -0.22 5.78 -0.24
C THR A 434 -1.44 5.74 -1.13
N THR A 435 -2.62 5.44 -0.57
CA THR A 435 -3.81 5.15 -1.38
C THR A 435 -5.11 5.44 -0.64
N VAL A 436 -6.17 5.71 -1.41
CA VAL A 436 -7.57 5.55 -0.99
C VAL A 436 -8.25 4.41 -1.75
N GLU A 437 -7.51 3.63 -2.50
CA GLU A 437 -7.77 2.49 -3.38
C GLU A 437 -8.30 2.93 -4.75
N SER A 438 -9.58 3.07 -4.97
CA SER A 438 -10.18 3.51 -6.25
C SER A 438 -10.16 5.03 -6.42
N LEU A 439 -10.54 5.48 -7.61
CA LEU A 439 -10.66 6.91 -7.93
C LEU A 439 -11.65 7.59 -6.98
N PHE A 440 -11.15 8.52 -6.13
CA PHE A 440 -11.86 9.16 -5.03
C PHE A 440 -12.33 8.19 -3.93
N GLY A 441 -11.66 7.06 -3.77
CA GLY A 441 -11.96 6.06 -2.76
C GLY A 441 -13.40 5.55 -2.83
N SER A 442 -14.08 5.47 -1.68
CA SER A 442 -15.51 5.13 -1.59
C SER A 442 -16.43 6.28 -2.05
N GLN A 443 -15.87 7.37 -2.59
CA GLN A 443 -16.56 8.59 -3.04
C GLN A 443 -17.25 9.36 -1.90
N ARG A 444 -17.08 8.94 -0.65
CA ARG A 444 -17.54 9.62 0.54
C ARG A 444 -16.56 10.71 0.93
N PHE A 445 -17.04 11.95 0.87
CA PHE A 445 -16.26 13.14 1.23
C PHE A 445 -16.71 13.67 2.57
N VAL A 446 -15.83 13.65 3.56
CA VAL A 446 -16.12 14.07 4.95
C VAL A 446 -14.94 14.85 5.50
N ALA A 447 -15.20 15.85 6.32
CA ALA A 447 -14.15 16.65 6.99
C ALA A 447 -13.04 17.16 6.04
N GLY A 448 -13.39 17.36 4.74
CA GLY A 448 -12.50 17.86 3.70
C GLY A 448 -11.66 16.80 2.98
N PHE A 449 -11.88 15.50 3.17
CA PHE A 449 -11.14 14.43 2.50
C PHE A 449 -12.04 13.26 2.09
N PHE A 450 -11.57 12.45 1.14
CA PHE A 450 -12.26 11.24 0.73
C PHE A 450 -11.90 10.05 1.64
N LEU A 451 -12.91 9.22 1.96
CA LEU A 451 -12.73 7.94 2.62
C LEU A 451 -12.32 6.87 1.61
N ASN A 452 -11.47 5.97 2.05
CA ASN A 452 -11.02 4.83 1.26
C ASN A 452 -12.19 3.85 0.96
N ASN A 453 -11.98 3.02 -0.06
CA ASN A 453 -12.77 1.81 -0.32
C ASN A 453 -11.89 0.55 -0.21
N GLN A 454 -10.92 0.56 0.69
CA GLN A 454 -9.82 -0.39 0.72
C GLN A 454 -10.25 -1.83 0.94
N LEU A 455 -11.42 -2.05 1.57
CA LEU A 455 -11.89 -3.40 1.84
C LEU A 455 -12.32 -4.14 0.56
N THR A 456 -12.47 -3.44 -0.59
CA THR A 456 -12.64 -4.09 -1.89
C THR A 456 -11.40 -4.82 -2.41
N ASP A 457 -10.25 -4.63 -1.76
CA ASP A 457 -9.04 -5.44 -2.01
C ASP A 457 -9.11 -6.85 -1.39
N PHE A 458 -10.07 -7.12 -0.51
CA PHE A 458 -10.37 -8.49 -0.09
C PHE A 458 -11.00 -9.30 -1.21
N SER A 459 -10.87 -10.62 -1.14
CA SER A 459 -11.71 -11.49 -1.94
C SER A 459 -13.18 -11.29 -1.59
N PHE A 460 -14.03 -11.09 -2.60
CA PHE A 460 -15.48 -10.98 -2.41
C PHE A 460 -16.11 -12.33 -2.05
N ARG A 461 -15.37 -13.42 -2.23
CA ARG A 461 -15.78 -14.79 -1.90
C ARG A 461 -14.87 -15.35 -0.82
N PRO A 462 -15.41 -16.02 0.20
CA PRO A 462 -14.59 -16.62 1.25
C PRO A 462 -13.88 -17.91 0.81
N VAL A 463 -14.40 -18.56 -0.23
CA VAL A 463 -13.86 -19.80 -0.82
C VAL A 463 -13.82 -19.71 -2.33
N ASP A 464 -12.94 -20.48 -2.96
CA ASP A 464 -12.87 -20.61 -4.41
C ASP A 464 -13.94 -21.57 -4.96
N ASP A 465 -13.92 -21.84 -6.27
CA ASP A 465 -14.90 -22.72 -6.93
C ASP A 465 -14.76 -24.20 -6.52
N ARG A 466 -13.68 -24.57 -5.81
CA ARG A 466 -13.46 -25.92 -5.25
C ARG A 466 -13.83 -26.00 -3.78
N GLY A 467 -14.30 -24.90 -3.17
CA GLY A 467 -14.60 -24.81 -1.74
C GLY A 467 -13.37 -24.62 -0.86
N GLU A 468 -12.18 -24.37 -1.43
CA GLU A 468 -10.97 -24.11 -0.66
C GLU A 468 -10.96 -22.65 -0.13
N ALA A 469 -10.56 -22.49 1.13
CA ALA A 469 -10.52 -21.18 1.78
C ALA A 469 -9.52 -20.24 1.10
N ILE A 470 -9.96 -19.04 0.74
CA ILE A 470 -9.13 -18.01 0.14
C ILE A 470 -8.36 -17.26 1.24
N ALA A 471 -7.04 -17.18 1.11
CA ALA A 471 -6.18 -16.50 2.07
C ALA A 471 -6.60 -15.04 2.34
N ASN A 472 -6.98 -14.33 1.29
CA ASN A 472 -7.39 -12.91 1.32
C ASN A 472 -8.91 -12.70 1.53
N ALA A 473 -9.63 -13.68 2.09
CA ALA A 473 -11.04 -13.51 2.46
C ALA A 473 -11.20 -12.51 3.61
N VAL A 474 -12.35 -11.83 3.66
CA VAL A 474 -12.69 -10.85 4.73
C VAL A 474 -12.75 -11.53 6.09
N ALA A 475 -12.20 -10.86 7.11
CA ALA A 475 -12.42 -11.19 8.51
C ALA A 475 -12.35 -9.91 9.38
N PRO A 476 -13.02 -9.87 10.54
CA PRO A 476 -12.91 -8.77 11.50
C PRO A 476 -11.45 -8.50 11.89
N GLY A 477 -11.04 -7.25 11.94
CA GLY A 477 -9.68 -6.85 12.31
C GLY A 477 -8.57 -7.21 11.32
N LYS A 478 -8.90 -7.81 10.18
CA LYS A 478 -7.97 -8.20 9.12
C LYS A 478 -7.64 -7.02 8.21
N LYS A 479 -6.42 -7.00 7.70
CA LYS A 479 -5.98 -6.07 6.66
C LYS A 479 -6.15 -6.69 5.29
N PRO A 480 -6.73 -6.00 4.30
CA PRO A 480 -6.80 -6.52 2.93
C PRO A 480 -5.40 -6.57 2.32
N ARG A 481 -5.15 -7.60 1.49
CA ARG A 481 -3.91 -7.69 0.72
C ARG A 481 -3.67 -6.42 -0.10
N SER A 482 -2.42 -6.00 -0.21
CA SER A 482 -2.00 -4.86 -1.02
C SER A 482 -0.97 -5.27 -2.05
N SER A 483 -0.91 -4.55 -3.17
CA SER A 483 0.19 -4.64 -4.14
C SER A 483 1.19 -3.47 -4.03
N MET A 484 0.98 -2.53 -3.12
CA MET A 484 1.89 -1.40 -2.89
C MET A 484 3.30 -1.91 -2.55
N SER A 485 4.30 -1.44 -3.30
CA SER A 485 5.67 -1.95 -3.25
C SER A 485 6.70 -0.82 -3.15
N PRO A 486 6.69 -0.04 -2.04
CA PRO A 486 7.82 0.84 -1.77
C PRO A 486 9.07 -0.02 -1.56
N THR A 487 10.13 0.26 -2.32
CA THR A 487 11.32 -0.60 -2.41
C THR A 487 12.59 0.22 -2.23
N LEU A 488 13.54 -0.32 -1.46
CA LEU A 488 14.91 0.18 -1.33
C LEU A 488 15.88 -0.88 -1.83
N VAL A 489 16.96 -0.44 -2.46
CA VAL A 489 18.04 -1.31 -2.94
C VAL A 489 19.38 -0.82 -2.41
N PHE A 490 20.19 -1.77 -2.00
CA PHE A 490 21.52 -1.54 -1.45
C PHE A 490 22.56 -2.30 -2.27
N ARG A 491 23.75 -1.73 -2.36
CA ARG A 491 24.94 -2.35 -2.94
C ARG A 491 26.10 -2.22 -1.97
N ASP A 492 26.74 -3.33 -1.65
CA ASP A 492 27.86 -3.37 -0.70
C ASP A 492 27.54 -2.68 0.65
N GLY A 493 26.31 -2.85 1.14
CA GLY A 493 25.82 -2.24 2.37
C GLY A 493 25.46 -0.75 2.29
N ALA A 494 25.65 -0.10 1.14
CA ALA A 494 25.29 1.30 0.94
C ALA A 494 23.97 1.45 0.16
N PHE A 495 23.16 2.47 0.49
CA PHE A 495 21.98 2.80 -0.30
C PHE A 495 22.34 3.08 -1.75
N GLU A 496 21.66 2.41 -2.68
CA GLU A 496 21.84 2.52 -4.12
C GLU A 496 20.66 3.23 -4.79
N LEU A 497 19.42 2.77 -4.52
CA LEU A 497 18.23 3.38 -5.09
C LEU A 497 16.96 3.10 -4.27
N ALA A 498 15.97 3.97 -4.44
CA ALA A 498 14.60 3.81 -3.98
C ALA A 498 13.65 3.91 -5.16
N VAL A 499 12.58 3.10 -5.18
CA VAL A 499 11.57 3.10 -6.24
C VAL A 499 10.23 2.61 -5.72
N GLY A 500 9.17 3.05 -6.37
CA GLY A 500 7.82 2.53 -6.21
C GLY A 500 6.87 3.16 -7.22
N SER A 501 5.62 2.68 -7.22
CA SER A 501 4.60 3.09 -8.19
C SER A 501 3.20 2.99 -7.59
N PRO A 502 2.23 3.79 -8.03
CA PRO A 502 0.83 3.43 -8.03
C PRO A 502 0.51 2.40 -9.13
N GLY A 503 -0.73 1.87 -9.16
CA GLY A 503 -1.17 1.02 -10.27
C GLY A 503 -2.02 -0.19 -9.89
N GLY A 504 -2.57 -0.25 -8.66
CA GLY A 504 -3.29 -1.43 -8.20
C GLY A 504 -2.41 -2.68 -8.28
N ASN A 505 -2.90 -3.78 -8.80
CA ASN A 505 -2.12 -5.01 -8.94
C ASN A 505 -0.93 -4.90 -9.92
N ALA A 506 -0.91 -3.91 -10.81
CA ALA A 506 0.19 -3.69 -11.75
C ALA A 506 1.44 -3.07 -11.08
N ILE A 507 1.34 -2.56 -9.86
CA ILE A 507 2.47 -1.96 -9.11
C ILE A 507 3.68 -2.90 -9.08
N ILE A 508 3.44 -4.18 -8.81
CA ILE A 508 4.48 -5.21 -8.75
C ILE A 508 5.24 -5.29 -10.07
N ALA A 509 4.51 -5.34 -11.18
CA ALA A 509 5.08 -5.42 -12.52
C ALA A 509 5.85 -4.15 -12.90
N TYR A 510 5.33 -2.97 -12.54
CA TYR A 510 5.98 -1.68 -12.82
C TYR A 510 7.28 -1.52 -12.01
N VAL A 511 7.26 -1.87 -10.72
CA VAL A 511 8.47 -1.82 -9.88
C VAL A 511 9.50 -2.83 -10.36
N ALA A 512 9.10 -4.09 -10.62
CA ALA A 512 10.01 -5.12 -11.11
C ALA A 512 10.65 -4.74 -12.46
N LYS A 513 9.84 -4.25 -13.43
CA LYS A 513 10.35 -3.74 -14.73
C LYS A 513 11.41 -2.64 -14.54
N THR A 514 11.11 -1.69 -13.66
CA THR A 514 12.00 -0.55 -13.42
C THR A 514 13.30 -0.97 -12.74
N LEU A 515 13.22 -1.93 -11.80
CA LEU A 515 14.41 -2.53 -11.17
C LEU A 515 15.26 -3.27 -12.20
N VAL A 516 14.68 -4.14 -13.03
CA VAL A 516 15.40 -4.83 -14.12
C VAL A 516 16.05 -3.82 -15.06
N GLY A 517 15.35 -2.75 -15.44
CA GLY A 517 15.89 -1.67 -16.25
C GLY A 517 17.15 -1.03 -15.65
N MET A 518 17.14 -0.75 -14.35
CA MET A 518 18.27 -0.11 -13.68
C MET A 518 19.40 -1.08 -13.29
N LEU A 519 19.05 -2.29 -12.86
CA LEU A 519 20.01 -3.22 -12.25
C LEU A 519 20.67 -4.18 -13.27
N ASP A 520 19.91 -4.64 -14.27
CA ASP A 520 20.42 -5.54 -15.31
C ASP A 520 20.74 -4.80 -16.63
N TRP A 521 19.87 -3.88 -17.06
CA TRP A 521 20.01 -3.21 -18.36
C TRP A 521 20.80 -1.90 -18.30
N GLY A 522 21.26 -1.50 -17.10
CA GLY A 522 22.13 -0.34 -16.92
C GLY A 522 21.46 1.01 -17.24
N LEU A 523 20.13 1.07 -17.29
CA LEU A 523 19.40 2.29 -17.59
C LEU A 523 19.51 3.30 -16.45
N THR A 524 19.45 4.58 -16.81
CA THR A 524 19.24 5.64 -15.84
C THR A 524 17.84 5.51 -15.20
N PRO A 525 17.59 6.10 -14.01
CA PRO A 525 16.26 6.07 -13.41
C PRO A 525 15.15 6.55 -14.35
N GLN A 526 15.37 7.64 -15.09
CA GLN A 526 14.36 8.15 -16.00
C GLN A 526 14.12 7.21 -17.19
N GLN A 527 15.18 6.66 -17.80
CA GLN A 527 15.04 5.69 -18.88
C GLN A 527 14.27 4.44 -18.44
N ALA A 528 14.54 3.94 -17.22
CA ALA A 528 13.84 2.78 -16.67
C ALA A 528 12.35 3.07 -16.36
N VAL A 529 12.04 4.29 -15.90
CA VAL A 529 10.66 4.77 -15.69
C VAL A 529 9.93 4.90 -17.03
N ASP A 530 10.61 5.39 -18.06
CA ASP A 530 10.05 5.62 -19.40
C ASP A 530 9.79 4.34 -20.21
N LEU A 531 10.36 3.19 -19.80
CA LEU A 531 10.06 1.91 -20.43
C LEU A 531 8.55 1.66 -20.53
N PRO A 532 8.08 0.93 -21.58
CA PRO A 532 6.68 0.55 -21.69
C PRO A 532 6.16 -0.07 -20.40
N ASN A 533 4.98 0.36 -19.95
CA ASN A 533 4.30 -0.32 -18.87
C ASN A 533 3.78 -1.68 -19.34
N VAL A 534 4.09 -2.70 -18.57
CA VAL A 534 3.67 -4.08 -18.83
C VAL A 534 3.17 -4.72 -17.55
N ILE A 535 2.14 -5.57 -17.67
CA ILE A 535 1.71 -6.49 -16.63
C ILE A 535 1.36 -7.83 -17.24
N ALA A 536 2.03 -8.88 -16.84
CA ALA A 536 1.78 -10.26 -17.23
C ALA A 536 1.23 -11.06 -16.03
N ARG A 537 -0.10 -10.99 -15.81
CA ARG A 537 -0.82 -11.77 -14.78
C ARG A 537 -1.74 -12.82 -15.41
N GLY A 538 -2.12 -12.62 -16.63
CA GLY A 538 -2.88 -13.47 -17.54
C GLY A 538 -2.44 -13.11 -18.95
N PRO A 539 -3.33 -12.58 -19.80
CA PRO A 539 -2.91 -11.86 -21.00
C PRO A 539 -1.99 -10.71 -20.62
N VAL A 540 -0.95 -10.48 -21.43
CA VAL A 540 -0.02 -9.36 -21.22
C VAL A 540 -0.72 -8.06 -21.57
N VAL A 541 -0.90 -7.19 -20.60
CA VAL A 541 -1.35 -5.81 -20.84
C VAL A 541 -0.11 -4.94 -21.00
N VAL A 542 0.03 -4.26 -22.14
CA VAL A 542 1.20 -3.45 -22.47
C VAL A 542 0.80 -2.15 -23.16
N GLU A 543 1.58 -1.10 -22.96
CA GLU A 543 1.48 0.14 -23.75
C GLU A 543 2.08 -0.12 -25.14
N THR A 544 1.25 -0.62 -26.07
CA THR A 544 1.68 -1.04 -27.41
C THR A 544 2.32 0.10 -28.20
N ALA A 545 1.94 1.34 -27.96
CA ALA A 545 2.53 2.51 -28.60
C ALA A 545 3.99 2.83 -28.15
N ARG A 546 4.48 2.16 -27.11
CA ARG A 546 5.82 2.40 -26.51
C ARG A 546 6.79 1.23 -26.65
N ILE A 547 6.35 0.12 -27.24
CA ILE A 547 7.18 -1.07 -27.51
C ILE A 547 7.28 -1.27 -29.03
N ASP A 548 8.44 -1.74 -29.50
CA ASP A 548 8.64 -2.03 -30.92
C ASP A 548 7.59 -3.05 -31.42
N PRO A 549 6.81 -2.72 -32.44
CA PRO A 549 5.83 -3.65 -33.02
C PRO A 549 6.41 -4.99 -33.43
N ALA A 550 7.66 -5.04 -33.92
CA ALA A 550 8.35 -6.27 -34.29
C ALA A 550 8.58 -7.17 -33.06
N VAL A 551 8.92 -6.60 -31.92
CA VAL A 551 9.06 -7.31 -30.65
C VAL A 551 7.71 -7.88 -30.20
N VAL A 552 6.62 -7.10 -30.32
CA VAL A 552 5.27 -7.55 -29.97
C VAL A 552 4.85 -8.72 -30.84
N GLU A 553 5.04 -8.65 -32.16
CA GLU A 553 4.69 -9.72 -33.08
C GLU A 553 5.51 -10.99 -32.83
N ALA A 554 6.80 -10.88 -32.57
CA ALA A 554 7.61 -12.02 -32.20
C ALA A 554 7.15 -12.68 -30.88
N LEU A 555 6.80 -11.88 -29.86
CA LEU A 555 6.25 -12.38 -28.60
C LEU A 555 4.87 -13.06 -28.78
N LYS A 556 4.02 -12.56 -29.68
CA LYS A 556 2.78 -13.24 -30.07
C LYS A 556 3.08 -14.60 -30.74
N GLY A 557 4.10 -14.63 -31.60
CA GLY A 557 4.59 -15.89 -32.22
C GLY A 557 5.06 -16.91 -31.19
N MET A 558 5.56 -16.47 -30.03
CA MET A 558 5.89 -17.34 -28.90
C MET A 558 4.66 -17.80 -28.08
N GLY A 559 3.47 -17.29 -28.38
CA GLY A 559 2.22 -17.65 -27.70
C GLY A 559 1.76 -16.66 -26.61
N HIS A 560 2.41 -15.51 -26.45
CA HIS A 560 1.87 -14.48 -25.56
C HIS A 560 0.60 -13.85 -26.13
N VAL A 561 -0.42 -13.73 -25.29
CA VAL A 561 -1.68 -13.05 -25.64
C VAL A 561 -1.61 -11.63 -25.12
N PHE A 562 -1.77 -10.65 -26.02
CA PHE A 562 -1.67 -9.24 -25.68
C PHE A 562 -3.03 -8.56 -25.58
N ARG A 563 -3.12 -7.57 -24.68
CA ARG A 563 -4.16 -6.55 -24.63
C ARG A 563 -3.50 -5.19 -24.57
N ASP A 564 -4.07 -4.21 -25.27
CA ASP A 564 -3.59 -2.84 -25.22
C ASP A 564 -3.86 -2.23 -23.84
N GLY A 565 -2.81 -1.75 -23.20
CA GLY A 565 -2.86 -1.00 -21.96
C GLY A 565 -3.08 0.47 -22.27
N ARG A 566 -4.29 0.95 -22.00
CA ARG A 566 -4.63 2.37 -22.16
C ARG A 566 -4.52 3.09 -20.83
N GLY A 567 -3.95 4.28 -20.87
CA GLY A 567 -4.06 5.27 -19.82
C GLY A 567 -2.99 5.18 -18.75
N GLU A 568 -3.20 5.99 -17.76
CA GLU A 568 -2.34 6.32 -16.65
C GLU A 568 -2.36 5.23 -15.56
N GLY A 569 -1.78 4.06 -15.86
CA GLY A 569 -1.70 2.99 -14.86
C GLY A 569 -0.61 3.22 -13.83
N SER A 570 0.56 3.74 -14.23
CA SER A 570 1.71 3.97 -13.35
C SER A 570 1.80 5.42 -12.85
N GLY A 571 2.83 5.67 -12.09
CA GLY A 571 3.27 6.95 -11.54
C GLY A 571 4.55 6.69 -10.79
N LEU A 572 5.49 6.06 -11.49
CA LEU A 572 6.79 5.65 -10.98
C LEU A 572 7.59 6.86 -10.51
N HIS A 573 8.17 6.76 -9.32
CA HIS A 573 9.18 7.68 -8.83
C HIS A 573 10.37 6.89 -8.34
N ALA A 574 11.56 7.33 -8.72
CA ALA A 574 12.80 6.70 -8.31
C ALA A 574 13.85 7.76 -7.97
N VAL A 575 14.73 7.40 -7.03
CA VAL A 575 15.94 8.17 -6.72
C VAL A 575 17.10 7.18 -6.62
N ARG A 576 18.17 7.43 -7.36
CA ARG A 576 19.39 6.62 -7.38
C ARG A 576 20.60 7.46 -7.02
N VAL A 577 21.58 6.84 -6.38
CA VAL A 577 22.91 7.41 -6.16
C VAL A 577 23.78 7.10 -7.38
N THR A 578 24.31 8.13 -8.01
CA THR A 578 25.23 8.00 -9.14
C THR A 578 26.63 7.62 -8.67
N ALA A 579 27.50 7.16 -9.59
CA ALA A 579 28.86 6.75 -9.27
C ALA A 579 29.70 7.87 -8.61
N ASP A 580 29.41 9.14 -8.92
CA ASP A 580 30.04 10.32 -8.35
C ASP A 580 29.37 10.78 -7.02
N GLY A 581 28.43 9.99 -6.48
CA GLY A 581 27.79 10.22 -5.19
C GLY A 581 26.66 11.25 -5.21
N ARG A 582 26.23 11.73 -6.39
CA ARG A 582 25.06 12.62 -6.54
C ARG A 582 23.77 11.85 -6.57
N LEU A 583 22.64 12.53 -6.30
CA LEU A 583 21.31 11.97 -6.48
C LEU A 583 20.80 12.23 -7.89
N GLN A 584 20.26 11.18 -8.51
CA GLN A 584 19.53 11.27 -9.76
C GLN A 584 18.11 10.78 -9.53
N GLY A 585 17.13 11.67 -9.74
CA GLY A 585 15.72 11.36 -9.58
C GLY A 585 15.02 11.10 -10.91
N ALA A 586 13.89 10.42 -10.83
CA ALA A 586 12.98 10.20 -11.95
C ALA A 586 11.53 10.36 -11.51
N ALA A 587 10.70 10.86 -12.42
CA ALA A 587 9.27 10.94 -12.27
C ALA A 587 8.57 10.47 -13.54
N ASP A 588 7.48 9.75 -13.40
CA ASP A 588 6.73 9.17 -14.51
C ASP A 588 6.07 10.26 -15.36
N PRO A 589 6.39 10.35 -16.66
CA PRO A 589 5.79 11.33 -17.55
C PRO A 589 4.30 11.10 -17.84
N ARG A 590 3.75 9.95 -17.41
CA ARG A 590 2.32 9.65 -17.49
C ARG A 590 1.50 10.36 -16.42
N ARG A 591 2.18 11.02 -15.47
CA ARG A 591 1.61 11.87 -14.42
C ARG A 591 2.29 13.24 -14.39
N GLU A 592 1.88 14.08 -13.45
CA GLU A 592 2.36 15.46 -13.31
C GLU A 592 3.56 15.58 -12.36
N GLY A 593 4.17 14.44 -12.00
CA GLY A 593 5.23 14.35 -11.00
C GLY A 593 6.54 15.00 -11.38
N ARG A 594 7.35 15.28 -10.37
CA ARG A 594 8.71 15.79 -10.50
C ARG A 594 9.66 15.11 -9.52
N ALA A 595 10.94 15.12 -9.86
CA ALA A 595 12.04 14.80 -8.97
C ALA A 595 12.97 16.01 -8.90
N VAL A 596 13.15 16.57 -7.70
CA VAL A 596 13.90 17.83 -7.51
C VAL A 596 14.85 17.67 -6.32
N ALA A 597 16.12 17.99 -6.56
CA ALA A 597 17.14 18.06 -5.49
C ALA A 597 17.00 19.35 -4.68
N VAL A 598 17.32 19.26 -3.39
CA VAL A 598 17.55 20.44 -2.56
C VAL A 598 18.97 20.93 -2.84
N PRO A 599 19.17 22.20 -3.19
CA PRO A 599 20.50 22.77 -3.40
C PRO A 599 21.38 22.69 -2.17
#